data_fc5407f53d8b7f4a6ba39cfefb3ecc8a
#
_entry.id   fc5407f53d8b7f4a6ba39cfefb3ecc8a
#
_cell.length_a   1.000
_cell.length_b   1.000
_cell.length_c   1.000
_cell.angle_alpha   90.00
_cell.angle_beta   90.00
_cell.angle_gamma   90.00
#
_symmetry.space_group_name_H-M   'P 1'
#
loop_
_entity.id
_entity.type
_entity.pdbx_description
1 polymer ?
#
loop_
_entity_poly.entity_id
_entity_poly.type
_entity_poly.pdbx_seq_one_letter_code
_entity_poly.pdbx_strand_id
1 'polypeptide(L)'
;MSDATGALVPTPGQTIGPFFHFALPYAGGESLVPTSHPAAIRLHGRVTDGHGDPIPDAMLEIWQADENGAISREPGSLSRDPHVFTGWGRVGTDAAGHYWFTTVNPGATTEGSAPFISVCVLARGLLNRLFTRVYLPEDTEALAADPLLTSLDDEGRATLVGVRDRDGGLRFDIRLQGDGETVFLRFPRHDA
;
A
#
# COMPACT_ATOMS: atom_id res chain seq x y z
N MET A 1 41.59 12.59 13.69
CA MET A 1 41.03 13.77 14.39
C MET A 1 39.63 13.34 14.85
N SER A 2 39.50 12.99 16.13
CA SER A 2 38.20 12.65 16.70
C SER A 2 37.44 13.94 16.96
N ASP A 3 36.24 14.01 16.39
CA ASP A 3 35.33 15.11 16.65
C ASP A 3 34.96 15.13 18.14
N ALA A 4 35.12 16.27 18.79
CA ALA A 4 35.05 16.45 20.24
C ALA A 4 33.62 16.30 20.83
N THR A 5 32.62 15.92 20.02
CA THR A 5 31.24 15.78 20.47
C THR A 5 30.80 14.34 20.76
N GLY A 6 31.62 13.33 20.46
CA GLY A 6 31.29 11.92 20.72
C GLY A 6 30.02 11.42 19.98
N ALA A 7 29.47 12.19 19.05
CA ALA A 7 28.35 11.77 18.25
C ALA A 7 28.78 10.68 17.24
N LEU A 8 28.11 9.55 17.25
CA LEU A 8 28.31 8.50 16.25
C LEU A 8 27.85 9.01 14.88
N VAL A 9 28.67 8.77 13.85
CA VAL A 9 28.26 9.03 12.47
C VAL A 9 27.13 8.08 12.10
N PRO A 10 26.03 8.57 11.53
CA PRO A 10 24.94 7.70 11.08
C PRO A 10 25.45 6.63 10.10
N THR A 11 24.98 5.41 10.24
CA THR A 11 25.22 4.36 9.25
C THR A 11 24.61 4.78 7.92
N PRO A 12 25.32 4.71 6.78
CA PRO A 12 24.74 5.00 5.48
C PRO A 12 23.51 4.13 5.21
N GLY A 13 22.50 4.73 4.57
CA GLY A 13 21.33 3.99 4.12
C GLY A 13 21.73 2.90 3.13
N GLN A 14 21.02 1.78 3.19
CA GLN A 14 21.20 0.65 2.28
C GLN A 14 19.93 0.43 1.49
N THR A 15 20.07 0.20 0.18
CA THR A 15 18.94 -0.21 -0.64
C THR A 15 18.46 -1.59 -0.24
N ILE A 16 17.17 -1.85 -0.44
CA ILE A 16 16.61 -3.19 -0.40
C ILE A 16 17.30 -4.00 -1.51
N GLY A 17 17.97 -5.09 -1.14
CA GLY A 17 18.65 -5.93 -2.12
C GLY A 17 17.66 -6.66 -3.04
N PRO A 18 18.11 -7.18 -4.21
CA PRO A 18 17.22 -7.73 -5.24
C PRO A 18 16.50 -9.03 -4.84
N PHE A 19 16.87 -9.64 -3.72
CA PHE A 19 16.33 -10.94 -3.32
C PHE A 19 15.07 -10.86 -2.45
N PHE A 20 14.64 -9.68 -2.03
CA PHE A 20 13.47 -9.55 -1.17
C PHE A 20 12.20 -10.13 -1.80
N HIS A 21 12.00 -9.94 -3.10
CA HIS A 21 10.82 -10.43 -3.81
C HIS A 21 10.83 -11.95 -4.06
N PHE A 22 11.96 -12.62 -3.88
CA PHE A 22 12.03 -14.08 -3.87
C PHE A 22 11.82 -14.68 -2.48
N ALA A 23 12.28 -13.98 -1.45
CA ALA A 23 12.28 -14.51 -0.09
C ALA A 23 11.01 -14.18 0.71
N LEU A 24 10.36 -13.05 0.43
CA LEU A 24 9.27 -12.53 1.24
C LEU A 24 7.85 -12.86 0.74
N PRO A 25 7.56 -12.97 -0.57
CA PRO A 25 6.26 -13.46 -1.04
C PRO A 25 6.04 -14.91 -0.61
N TYR A 26 4.81 -15.28 -0.33
CA TYR A 26 4.39 -16.64 0.03
C TYR A 26 3.03 -16.94 -0.60
N ALA A 27 2.75 -18.21 -0.78
CA ALA A 27 1.50 -18.67 -1.42
C ALA A 27 0.27 -18.16 -0.65
N GLY A 28 -0.67 -17.54 -1.37
CA GLY A 28 -1.88 -16.96 -0.80
C GLY A 28 -1.69 -15.62 -0.09
N GLY A 29 -0.49 -15.01 -0.14
CA GLY A 29 -0.23 -13.70 0.45
C GLY A 29 -1.10 -12.59 -0.14
N GLU A 30 -1.54 -12.73 -1.38
CA GLU A 30 -2.44 -11.85 -2.12
C GLU A 30 -3.92 -12.00 -1.72
N SER A 31 -4.28 -13.09 -1.03
CA SER A 31 -5.69 -13.41 -0.73
C SER A 31 -6.00 -13.11 0.73
N LEU A 32 -6.62 -11.97 1.03
CA LEU A 32 -7.09 -11.62 2.37
C LEU A 32 -8.41 -12.31 2.69
N VAL A 33 -9.20 -12.58 1.65
CA VAL A 33 -10.41 -13.39 1.69
C VAL A 33 -10.40 -14.35 0.48
N PRO A 34 -11.10 -15.50 0.55
CA PRO A 34 -11.27 -16.35 -0.62
C PRO A 34 -12.09 -15.62 -1.70
N THR A 35 -11.85 -15.94 -2.97
CA THR A 35 -12.60 -15.37 -4.10
C THR A 35 -14.10 -15.68 -4.06
N SER A 36 -14.51 -16.70 -3.29
CA SER A 36 -15.92 -17.03 -3.04
C SER A 36 -16.58 -16.19 -1.95
N HIS A 37 -15.83 -15.33 -1.26
CA HIS A 37 -16.41 -14.44 -0.26
C HIS A 37 -17.42 -13.48 -0.92
N PRO A 38 -18.64 -13.31 -0.38
CA PRO A 38 -19.71 -12.57 -1.06
C PRO A 38 -19.39 -11.09 -1.31
N ALA A 39 -18.51 -10.50 -0.48
CA ALA A 39 -18.05 -9.13 -0.61
C ALA A 39 -16.61 -9.02 -1.14
N ALA A 40 -16.07 -10.10 -1.71
CA ALA A 40 -14.73 -10.05 -2.28
C ALA A 40 -14.63 -9.02 -3.41
N ILE A 41 -13.62 -8.19 -3.33
CA ILE A 41 -13.21 -7.29 -4.41
C ILE A 41 -11.77 -7.62 -4.84
N ARG A 42 -11.43 -7.22 -6.06
CA ARG A 42 -10.06 -7.23 -6.53
C ARG A 42 -9.48 -5.82 -6.40
N LEU A 43 -8.47 -5.64 -5.52
CA LEU A 43 -7.60 -4.48 -5.57
C LEU A 43 -6.45 -4.82 -6.51
N HIS A 44 -6.20 -3.99 -7.52
CA HIS A 44 -5.12 -4.23 -8.48
C HIS A 44 -4.60 -2.93 -9.07
N GLY A 45 -3.46 -3.02 -9.76
CA GLY A 45 -2.86 -1.87 -10.42
C GLY A 45 -1.49 -2.22 -10.99
N ARG A 46 -0.76 -1.18 -11.35
CA ARG A 46 0.62 -1.25 -11.82
C ARG A 46 1.53 -0.40 -10.94
N VAL A 47 2.76 -0.86 -10.77
CA VAL A 47 3.85 -0.05 -10.23
C VAL A 47 4.76 0.36 -11.39
N THR A 48 4.98 1.66 -11.54
CA THR A 48 5.82 2.22 -12.60
C THR A 48 6.85 3.19 -12.04
N ASP A 49 7.90 3.42 -12.79
CA ASP A 49 8.87 4.48 -12.53
C ASP A 49 8.40 5.84 -13.08
N GLY A 50 9.28 6.85 -13.06
CA GLY A 50 9.02 8.19 -13.56
C GLY A 50 8.87 8.31 -15.07
N HIS A 51 9.30 7.32 -15.84
CA HIS A 51 9.12 7.27 -17.30
C HIS A 51 7.86 6.50 -17.71
N GLY A 52 7.20 5.85 -16.74
CA GLY A 52 6.07 4.95 -16.97
C GLY A 52 6.48 3.51 -17.27
N ASP A 53 7.76 3.20 -17.13
CA ASP A 53 8.26 1.83 -17.30
C ASP A 53 7.84 0.98 -16.08
N PRO A 54 7.47 -0.29 -16.30
CA PRO A 54 7.02 -1.17 -15.22
C PRO A 54 8.14 -1.53 -14.26
N ILE A 55 7.82 -1.66 -12.99
CA ILE A 55 8.73 -2.19 -11.97
C ILE A 55 8.39 -3.67 -11.70
N PRO A 56 9.15 -4.61 -12.26
CA PRO A 56 8.79 -6.04 -12.29
C PRO A 56 9.10 -6.79 -10.99
N ASP A 57 9.73 -6.14 -10.03
CA ASP A 57 10.18 -6.71 -8.78
C ASP A 57 9.81 -5.87 -7.56
N ALA A 58 8.82 -5.01 -7.70
CA ALA A 58 8.23 -4.37 -6.55
C ALA A 58 7.46 -5.38 -5.69
N MET A 59 7.47 -5.17 -4.39
CA MET A 59 6.67 -5.93 -3.46
C MET A 59 5.76 -4.98 -2.71
N LEU A 60 4.48 -5.33 -2.66
CA LEU A 60 3.47 -4.55 -1.96
C LEU A 60 2.97 -5.31 -0.74
N GLU A 61 2.79 -4.57 0.32
CA GLU A 61 2.06 -5.01 1.51
C GLU A 61 0.85 -4.09 1.69
N ILE A 62 -0.29 -4.68 2.01
CA ILE A 62 -1.48 -3.91 2.36
C ILE A 62 -1.92 -4.23 3.77
N TRP A 63 -2.54 -3.24 4.41
CA TRP A 63 -3.21 -3.41 5.69
C TRP A 63 -4.47 -2.56 5.73
N GLN A 64 -5.58 -3.17 6.17
CA GLN A 64 -6.88 -2.54 6.17
C GLN A 64 -7.77 -3.02 7.31
N ALA A 65 -8.80 -2.24 7.62
CA ALA A 65 -9.93 -2.69 8.42
C ALA A 65 -10.82 -3.68 7.65
N ASP A 66 -11.65 -4.40 8.35
CA ASP A 66 -12.75 -5.17 7.76
C ASP A 66 -13.86 -4.24 7.22
N GLU A 67 -14.92 -4.82 6.67
CA GLU A 67 -16.07 -4.09 6.11
C GLU A 67 -16.82 -3.23 7.14
N ASN A 68 -16.67 -3.53 8.43
CA ASN A 68 -17.30 -2.80 9.54
C ASN A 68 -16.37 -1.75 10.18
N GLY A 69 -15.15 -1.58 9.64
CA GLY A 69 -14.15 -0.67 10.18
C GLY A 69 -13.34 -1.22 11.34
N ALA A 70 -13.48 -2.51 11.67
CA ALA A 70 -12.71 -3.14 12.73
C ALA A 70 -11.32 -3.56 12.21
N ILE A 71 -10.28 -3.18 12.97
CA ILE A 71 -8.91 -3.61 12.69
C ILE A 71 -8.68 -4.96 13.33
N SER A 72 -8.38 -5.96 12.51
CA SER A 72 -8.05 -7.29 12.99
C SER A 72 -6.82 -7.26 13.89
N ARG A 73 -6.87 -8.02 14.98
CA ARG A 73 -5.74 -8.30 15.88
C ARG A 73 -5.29 -9.75 15.81
N GLU A 74 -5.86 -10.49 14.87
CA GLU A 74 -5.44 -11.86 14.64
C GLU A 74 -3.99 -11.91 14.18
N PRO A 75 -3.18 -12.84 14.68
CA PRO A 75 -1.80 -12.94 14.28
C PRO A 75 -1.73 -13.22 12.78
N GLY A 76 -1.01 -12.35 12.06
CA GLY A 76 -0.65 -12.59 10.69
C GLY A 76 0.24 -13.83 10.60
N SER A 77 0.03 -14.69 9.62
CA SER A 77 0.75 -15.93 9.46
C SER A 77 1.09 -16.17 8.01
N LEU A 78 2.24 -16.82 7.78
CA LEU A 78 2.59 -17.40 6.48
C LEU A 78 1.68 -18.57 6.09
N SER A 79 1.02 -19.17 7.08
CA SER A 79 -0.04 -20.16 6.86
C SER A 79 -1.39 -19.50 7.13
N ARG A 80 -2.10 -19.13 6.07
CA ARG A 80 -3.39 -18.44 6.18
C ARG A 80 -4.51 -19.43 6.45
N ASP A 81 -5.34 -19.10 7.42
CA ASP A 81 -6.68 -19.63 7.54
C ASP A 81 -7.62 -18.77 6.68
N PRO A 82 -8.24 -19.32 5.61
CA PRO A 82 -9.12 -18.55 4.73
C PRO A 82 -10.40 -18.08 5.42
N HIS A 83 -10.71 -18.58 6.61
CA HIS A 83 -11.87 -18.19 7.42
C HIS A 83 -11.56 -17.06 8.41
N VAL A 84 -10.28 -16.62 8.50
CA VAL A 84 -9.86 -15.57 9.41
C VAL A 84 -9.34 -14.38 8.62
N PHE A 85 -10.07 -13.26 8.70
CA PHE A 85 -9.63 -12.00 8.11
C PHE A 85 -8.56 -11.35 8.98
N THR A 86 -7.34 -11.27 8.47
CA THR A 86 -6.22 -10.61 9.16
C THR A 86 -6.05 -9.14 8.75
N GLY A 87 -6.70 -8.73 7.68
CA GLY A 87 -6.57 -7.38 7.10
C GLY A 87 -5.23 -7.10 6.44
N TRP A 88 -4.31 -8.07 6.41
CA TRP A 88 -2.96 -7.90 5.87
C TRP A 88 -2.69 -8.83 4.69
N GLY A 89 -2.02 -8.31 3.67
CA GLY A 89 -1.63 -9.05 2.48
C GLY A 89 -0.28 -8.64 1.94
N ARG A 90 0.35 -9.53 1.15
CA ARG A 90 1.63 -9.28 0.48
C ARG A 90 1.65 -9.94 -0.88
N VAL A 91 2.14 -9.19 -1.89
CA VAL A 91 2.31 -9.69 -3.26
C VAL A 91 3.49 -9.01 -3.94
N GLY A 92 4.14 -9.70 -4.85
CA GLY A 92 5.10 -9.11 -5.79
C GLY A 92 4.41 -8.67 -7.09
N THR A 93 5.04 -7.75 -7.82
CA THR A 93 4.60 -7.39 -9.18
C THR A 93 5.09 -8.43 -10.19
N ASP A 94 4.34 -8.58 -11.28
CA ASP A 94 4.76 -9.37 -12.44
C ASP A 94 5.73 -8.58 -13.36
N ALA A 95 6.14 -9.19 -14.46
CA ALA A 95 7.05 -8.59 -15.45
C ALA A 95 6.51 -7.30 -16.08
N ALA A 96 5.20 -7.07 -16.05
CA ALA A 96 4.54 -5.86 -16.55
C ALA A 96 4.22 -4.86 -15.41
N GLY A 97 4.77 -5.10 -14.21
CA GLY A 97 4.55 -4.26 -13.03
C GLY A 97 3.17 -4.43 -12.38
N HIS A 98 2.36 -5.41 -12.80
CA HIS A 98 1.04 -5.61 -12.25
C HIS A 98 1.09 -6.31 -10.89
N TYR A 99 0.16 -5.90 -10.02
CA TYR A 99 -0.12 -6.56 -8.75
C TYR A 99 -1.63 -6.71 -8.57
N TRP A 100 -2.05 -7.62 -7.70
CA TRP A 100 -3.44 -7.74 -7.27
C TRP A 100 -3.56 -8.36 -5.89
N PHE A 101 -4.65 -8.02 -5.22
CA PHE A 101 -5.11 -8.63 -3.98
C PHE A 101 -6.58 -8.98 -4.10
N THR A 102 -6.99 -10.08 -3.46
CA THR A 102 -8.40 -10.37 -3.20
C THR A 102 -8.71 -9.97 -1.76
N THR A 103 -9.56 -8.98 -1.59
CA THR A 103 -9.90 -8.41 -0.28
C THR A 103 -11.36 -7.99 -0.23
N VAL A 104 -11.74 -7.21 0.77
CA VAL A 104 -13.05 -6.57 0.90
C VAL A 104 -12.88 -5.05 0.90
N ASN A 105 -13.96 -4.31 0.66
CA ASN A 105 -13.92 -2.86 0.91
C ASN A 105 -13.76 -2.62 2.40
N PRO A 106 -12.76 -1.84 2.86
CA PRO A 106 -12.65 -1.48 4.25
C PRO A 106 -13.81 -0.57 4.68
N GLY A 107 -14.30 -0.75 5.89
CA GLY A 107 -15.14 0.23 6.55
C GLY A 107 -14.32 1.35 7.18
N ALA A 108 -14.98 2.45 7.54
CA ALA A 108 -14.37 3.55 8.27
C ALA A 108 -13.94 3.11 9.67
N THR A 109 -12.68 3.39 10.05
CA THR A 109 -12.16 3.03 11.38
C THR A 109 -12.63 3.98 12.49
N THR A 110 -13.14 5.13 12.10
CA THR A 110 -13.71 6.15 12.98
C THR A 110 -14.91 6.74 12.27
N GLU A 111 -15.97 7.05 13.01
CA GLU A 111 -17.17 7.67 12.46
C GLU A 111 -16.84 8.95 11.67
N GLY A 112 -17.32 9.05 10.44
CA GLY A 112 -17.08 10.18 9.54
C GLY A 112 -15.68 10.20 8.86
N SER A 113 -14.80 9.21 9.12
CA SER A 113 -13.53 9.12 8.40
C SER A 113 -13.68 8.40 7.07
N ALA A 114 -12.90 8.81 6.06
CA ALA A 114 -12.85 8.10 4.79
C ALA A 114 -12.18 6.72 4.97
N PRO A 115 -12.81 5.63 4.49
CA PRO A 115 -12.18 4.31 4.52
C PRO A 115 -11.02 4.25 3.52
N PHE A 116 -9.94 3.58 3.92
CA PHE A 116 -8.74 3.41 3.11
C PHE A 116 -8.06 2.07 3.34
N ILE A 117 -7.23 1.69 2.39
CA ILE A 117 -6.27 0.59 2.51
C ILE A 117 -4.87 1.21 2.60
N SER A 118 -4.12 0.90 3.66
CA SER A 118 -2.70 1.27 3.75
C SER A 118 -1.88 0.42 2.80
N VAL A 119 -0.96 1.03 2.08
CA VAL A 119 -0.07 0.35 1.14
C VAL A 119 1.37 0.68 1.50
N CYS A 120 2.19 -0.35 1.60
CA CYS A 120 3.64 -0.26 1.72
C CYS A 120 4.27 -0.82 0.45
N VAL A 121 5.16 -0.05 -0.17
CA VAL A 121 5.86 -0.45 -1.40
C VAL A 121 7.34 -0.61 -1.09
N LEU A 122 7.89 -1.75 -1.48
CA LEU A 122 9.30 -2.06 -1.48
C LEU A 122 9.72 -2.30 -2.92
N ALA A 123 10.80 -1.68 -3.34
CA ALA A 123 11.34 -1.87 -4.69
C ALA A 123 12.86 -1.75 -4.68
N ARG A 124 13.49 -2.38 -5.64
CA ARG A 124 14.94 -2.32 -5.82
C ARG A 124 15.37 -0.87 -6.09
N GLY A 125 16.41 -0.42 -5.42
CA GLY A 125 16.91 0.95 -5.53
C GLY A 125 16.35 1.92 -4.49
N LEU A 126 15.23 1.59 -3.84
CA LEU A 126 14.73 2.40 -2.72
C LEU A 126 15.61 2.19 -1.48
N LEU A 127 15.94 3.28 -0.80
CA LEU A 127 16.65 3.23 0.50
C LEU A 127 15.70 2.84 1.62
N ASN A 128 14.46 3.31 1.53
CA ASN A 128 13.40 3.04 2.49
C ASN A 128 12.15 2.53 1.76
N ARG A 129 11.31 1.78 2.48
CA ARG A 129 9.96 1.46 2.01
C ARG A 129 9.13 2.73 1.90
N LEU A 130 8.25 2.78 0.90
CA LEU A 130 7.32 3.89 0.71
C LEU A 130 5.95 3.52 1.28
N PHE A 131 5.30 4.46 1.93
CA PHE A 131 3.95 4.28 2.46
C PHE A 131 2.98 5.18 1.73
N THR A 132 1.82 4.66 1.38
CA THR A 132 0.72 5.41 0.81
C THR A 132 -0.62 4.86 1.29
N ARG A 133 -1.71 5.44 0.82
CA ARG A 133 -3.07 4.97 1.05
C ARG A 133 -3.82 4.91 -0.27
N VAL A 134 -4.71 3.97 -0.41
CA VAL A 134 -5.74 4.00 -1.44
C VAL A 134 -7.10 4.18 -0.79
N TYR A 135 -7.79 5.25 -1.16
CA TYR A 135 -9.13 5.58 -0.71
C TYR A 135 -10.17 5.03 -1.67
N LEU A 136 -11.34 4.68 -1.13
CA LEU A 136 -12.48 4.27 -1.94
C LEU A 136 -13.15 5.52 -2.54
N PRO A 137 -13.51 5.52 -3.85
CA PRO A 137 -14.03 6.72 -4.52
C PRO A 137 -15.49 7.04 -4.19
N GLU A 138 -16.23 6.16 -3.50
CA GLU A 138 -17.68 6.26 -3.37
C GLU A 138 -18.16 7.30 -2.35
N ASP A 139 -17.45 7.42 -1.22
CA ASP A 139 -17.84 8.35 -0.16
C ASP A 139 -17.19 9.72 -0.34
N THR A 140 -17.77 10.49 -1.24
CA THR A 140 -17.23 11.83 -1.59
C THR A 140 -17.29 12.82 -0.44
N GLU A 141 -18.22 12.67 0.50
CA GLU A 141 -18.31 13.53 1.69
C GLU A 141 -17.18 13.23 2.67
N ALA A 142 -16.97 11.96 2.99
CA ALA A 142 -15.86 11.55 3.84
C ALA A 142 -14.49 11.87 3.20
N LEU A 143 -14.34 11.70 1.89
CA LEU A 143 -13.12 12.10 1.16
C LEU A 143 -12.86 13.60 1.26
N ALA A 144 -13.91 14.43 1.13
CA ALA A 144 -13.79 15.88 1.25
C ALA A 144 -13.45 16.35 2.67
N ALA A 145 -13.77 15.55 3.69
CA ALA A 145 -13.48 15.83 5.08
C ALA A 145 -12.18 15.20 5.61
N ASP A 146 -11.55 14.28 4.83
CA ASP A 146 -10.34 13.59 5.27
C ASP A 146 -9.15 14.54 5.43
N PRO A 147 -8.49 14.58 6.61
CA PRO A 147 -7.40 15.53 6.88
C PRO A 147 -6.19 15.39 5.97
N LEU A 148 -5.87 14.17 5.51
CA LEU A 148 -4.77 13.98 4.56
C LEU A 148 -5.16 14.52 3.19
N LEU A 149 -6.33 14.12 2.68
CA LEU A 149 -6.77 14.53 1.36
C LEU A 149 -6.97 16.05 1.26
N THR A 150 -7.48 16.69 2.32
CA THR A 150 -7.66 18.17 2.36
C THR A 150 -6.34 18.92 2.47
N SER A 151 -5.25 18.28 2.90
CA SER A 151 -3.91 18.89 2.95
C SER A 151 -3.17 18.89 1.60
N LEU A 152 -3.71 18.18 0.61
CA LEU A 152 -3.13 18.01 -0.71
C LEU A 152 -3.83 18.91 -1.76
N ASP A 153 -3.12 19.24 -2.81
CA ASP A 153 -3.73 19.79 -4.02
C ASP A 153 -4.55 18.71 -4.77
N ASP A 154 -5.24 19.12 -5.82
CA ASP A 154 -6.13 18.22 -6.56
C ASP A 154 -5.36 17.10 -7.27
N GLU A 155 -4.15 17.38 -7.76
CA GLU A 155 -3.30 16.38 -8.42
C GLU A 155 -2.82 15.32 -7.41
N GLY A 156 -2.27 15.75 -6.28
CA GLY A 156 -1.84 14.84 -5.21
C GLY A 156 -3.01 14.02 -4.65
N ARG A 157 -4.16 14.66 -4.44
CA ARG A 157 -5.39 13.96 -3.99
C ARG A 157 -5.81 12.86 -4.97
N ALA A 158 -5.79 13.15 -6.28
CA ALA A 158 -6.16 12.19 -7.31
C ALA A 158 -5.25 10.95 -7.31
N THR A 159 -3.97 11.06 -6.89
CA THR A 159 -3.06 9.91 -6.80
C THR A 159 -3.39 8.95 -5.65
N LEU A 160 -4.24 9.35 -4.70
CA LEU A 160 -4.61 8.53 -3.54
C LEU A 160 -6.00 7.90 -3.66
N VAL A 161 -6.82 8.32 -4.62
CA VAL A 161 -8.19 7.78 -4.79
C VAL A 161 -8.18 6.71 -5.87
N GLY A 162 -8.61 5.50 -5.50
CA GLY A 162 -8.74 4.39 -6.44
C GLY A 162 -9.85 4.63 -7.47
N VAL A 163 -9.80 3.88 -8.55
CA VAL A 163 -10.80 3.93 -9.63
C VAL A 163 -11.57 2.62 -9.68
N ARG A 164 -12.91 2.69 -9.67
CA ARG A 164 -13.72 1.48 -9.82
C ARG A 164 -13.74 0.99 -11.26
N ASP A 165 -13.48 -0.29 -11.42
CA ASP A 165 -13.67 -0.97 -12.67
C ASP A 165 -15.16 -1.34 -12.88
N ARG A 166 -15.52 -1.71 -14.11
CA ARG A 166 -16.90 -2.09 -14.46
C ARG A 166 -17.40 -3.34 -13.75
N ASP A 167 -16.47 -4.21 -13.32
CA ASP A 167 -16.74 -5.45 -12.58
C ASP A 167 -16.70 -5.25 -11.05
N GLY A 168 -16.52 -4.01 -10.58
CA GLY A 168 -16.48 -3.67 -9.17
C GLY A 168 -15.07 -3.76 -8.53
N GLY A 169 -14.06 -4.13 -9.31
CA GLY A 169 -12.67 -4.07 -8.87
C GLY A 169 -12.23 -2.66 -8.51
N LEU A 170 -11.21 -2.52 -7.68
CA LEU A 170 -10.59 -1.26 -7.33
C LEU A 170 -9.20 -1.20 -7.96
N ARG A 171 -9.04 -0.33 -8.96
CA ARG A 171 -7.73 -0.10 -9.57
C ARG A 171 -7.01 1.03 -8.86
N PHE A 172 -5.73 0.79 -8.55
CA PHE A 172 -4.84 1.75 -7.95
C PHE A 172 -3.44 1.61 -8.54
N ASP A 173 -3.10 2.51 -9.46
CA ASP A 173 -1.78 2.55 -10.07
C ASP A 173 -0.82 3.35 -9.18
N ILE A 174 0.43 2.89 -9.05
CA ILE A 174 1.46 3.50 -8.21
C ILE A 174 2.61 3.96 -9.09
N ARG A 175 2.88 5.27 -9.08
CA ARG A 175 4.01 5.88 -9.75
C ARG A 175 5.05 6.28 -8.72
N LEU A 176 6.27 5.74 -8.84
CA LEU A 176 7.28 5.88 -7.80
C LEU A 176 7.99 7.23 -7.81
N GLN A 177 7.97 7.97 -8.93
CA GLN A 177 8.63 9.27 -9.06
C GLN A 177 8.16 10.05 -10.29
N GLY A 178 8.46 11.35 -10.34
CA GLY A 178 8.21 12.21 -11.50
C GLY A 178 6.80 12.76 -11.55
N ASP A 179 6.39 13.27 -12.72
CA ASP A 179 5.08 13.90 -12.90
C ASP A 179 3.97 12.88 -12.61
N GLY A 180 3.04 13.23 -11.73
CA GLY A 180 1.99 12.33 -11.26
C GLY A 180 2.50 11.27 -10.28
N GLU A 181 3.62 11.51 -9.59
CA GLU A 181 4.10 10.66 -8.50
C GLU A 181 2.99 10.44 -7.48
N THR A 182 2.79 9.18 -7.08
CA THR A 182 1.88 8.85 -5.99
C THR A 182 2.33 9.54 -4.70
N VAL A 183 1.40 10.18 -3.99
CA VAL A 183 1.74 10.79 -2.71
C VAL A 183 2.17 9.74 -1.71
N PHE A 184 3.42 9.84 -1.26
CA PHE A 184 3.97 8.97 -0.22
C PHE A 184 4.02 9.69 1.12
N LEU A 185 3.63 8.95 2.17
CA LEU A 185 3.50 9.45 3.53
C LEU A 185 4.86 9.43 4.23
N ARG A 186 5.17 10.51 4.93
CA ARG A 186 6.32 10.58 5.84
C ARG A 186 5.83 10.48 7.27
N PHE A 187 6.44 9.59 8.02
CA PHE A 187 6.17 9.44 9.45
C PHE A 187 7.32 10.04 10.26
N PRO A 188 7.05 10.56 11.47
CA PRO A 188 8.11 11.04 12.35
C PRO A 188 9.22 9.99 12.51
N ARG A 189 10.49 10.39 12.34
CA ARG A 189 11.69 9.55 12.39
C ARG A 189 11.95 8.66 11.17
N HIS A 190 11.26 8.87 10.03
CA HIS A 190 11.63 8.21 8.77
C HIS A 190 12.85 8.85 8.09
N ASP A 191 13.21 10.07 8.48
CA ASP A 191 14.32 10.83 7.90
C ASP A 191 15.61 10.69 8.73
N ALA A 192 15.72 9.66 9.59
CA ALA A 192 16.88 9.43 10.43
C ALA A 192 17.84 8.39 9.81
#